data_9d0a368b19203cda7e54fc7e804f404e
#
_entry.id   9d0a368b19203cda7e54fc7e804f404e
#
_cell.length_a   1.000
_cell.length_b   1.000
_cell.length_c   1.000
_cell.angle_alpha   90.00
_cell.angle_beta   90.00
_cell.angle_gamma   90.00
#
_symmetry.space_group_name_H-M   'P 1'
#
loop_
_entity.id
_entity.type
_entity.pdbx_description
1 polymer ?
#
loop_
_entity_poly.entity_id
_entity_poly.type
_entity_poly.pdbx_seq_one_letter_code
_entity_poly.pdbx_strand_id
1 'polypeptide(L)'
;VLESLLKKYWGYDSFRPLQRDIIVSVMQGDDTLVLLPTGGGKSICYQLPAVAQDGVCFVFSPLIALMKDQVDNLLKRGISAVALHSGMTSREIDTEMQNTLNGKYKLVYLSPERATTKVFRNYLVNIPVSFFVVDEAHCISQWGHNFRPEYLRLGELRDLVPKAAFIAVTATATQTVEQDIKTYLRFTDKLSSYRKSFSRDNLSYLVLRDHNKLQRINNVLKKLQGTCIVYANTRRKCEEICRSLVQNGISAAYYHGGLTNERRTAIQQDWIDNRIRIVVCTNAFGMGIDKPDVRAVIHYERPDSPEAYYQEAGRAGRDGKEAYCLLLSDGASQDDHWSSFPLLQQVEHTLQCLYNYHQIAFTAGKGITYPFDILXFAHNFKLSAWQVVNCLKVLYALGFLKLNEQSLQLPRARFVVQQDELYAYQVKHKVQDMFIKLLLRSYGGMFDHYAALNFGDLAKRQKCSISDLKRELKKLNNDGIIDYIEGNDGNSITYLKERPTKAYFDKKHYLSLRDKEEYRKEYMLGYESIDVTCRENYLLQYFGETKEYTCGKCDVCRLAKKVNSTGDQIPLIIEKIKKSTTNKNLELSAIVSMFGTFEEKQIIAVVKWLLENQYLTKINQSYTWKTNQA
;
A
#
# COMPACT_ATOMS: atom_id res chain seq x y z
N VAL A 1 29.83 -7.56 23.35
CA VAL A 1 30.10 -7.65 21.90
C VAL A 1 28.95 -7.05 21.07
N LEU A 2 27.70 -7.48 21.27
CA LEU A 2 26.54 -7.00 20.46
C LEU A 2 26.33 -5.50 20.63
N GLU A 3 26.39 -4.98 21.86
CA GLU A 3 26.25 -3.56 22.16
C GLU A 3 27.37 -2.72 21.53
N SER A 4 28.60 -3.27 21.50
CA SER A 4 29.74 -2.62 20.86
C SER A 4 29.53 -2.50 19.34
N LEU A 5 29.00 -3.54 18.69
CA LEU A 5 28.67 -3.51 17.27
C LEU A 5 27.52 -2.54 16.99
N LEU A 6 26.50 -2.52 17.84
CA LEU A 6 25.37 -1.59 17.73
C LEU A 6 25.85 -0.14 17.77
N LYS A 7 26.71 0.17 18.75
CA LYS A 7 27.28 1.52 18.90
C LYS A 7 28.18 1.88 17.71
N LYS A 8 29.06 0.94 17.29
CA LYS A 8 30.01 1.15 16.19
C LYS A 8 29.32 1.48 14.85
N TYR A 9 28.30 0.70 14.48
CA TYR A 9 27.70 0.79 13.14
C TYR A 9 26.41 1.61 13.09
N TRP A 10 25.63 1.65 14.19
CA TRP A 10 24.34 2.35 14.21
C TRP A 10 24.33 3.57 15.13
N GLY A 11 25.33 3.72 16.02
CA GLY A 11 25.44 4.85 16.92
C GLY A 11 24.51 4.79 18.14
N TYR A 12 23.87 3.65 18.39
CA TYR A 12 22.94 3.48 19.51
C TYR A 12 23.66 2.83 20.71
N ASP A 13 23.37 3.31 21.92
CA ASP A 13 23.97 2.78 23.14
C ASP A 13 23.24 1.55 23.68
N SER A 14 21.99 1.35 23.30
CA SER A 14 21.16 0.22 23.79
C SER A 14 20.18 -0.25 22.72
N PHE A 15 19.79 -1.51 22.85
CA PHE A 15 18.77 -2.12 22.00
C PHE A 15 17.36 -1.66 22.42
N ARG A 16 16.46 -1.57 21.46
CA ARG A 16 15.03 -1.46 21.73
C ARG A 16 14.49 -2.78 22.30
N PRO A 17 13.36 -2.76 22.99
CA PRO A 17 12.77 -4.00 23.51
C PRO A 17 12.66 -5.09 22.45
N LEU A 18 12.99 -6.33 22.82
CA LEU A 18 13.03 -7.55 22.00
C LEU A 18 14.19 -7.62 20.99
N GLN A 19 14.80 -6.51 20.57
CA GLN A 19 15.86 -6.56 19.53
C GLN A 19 17.02 -7.50 19.93
N ARG A 20 17.48 -7.38 21.17
CA ARG A 20 18.61 -8.19 21.67
C ARG A 20 18.27 -9.68 21.67
N ASP A 21 17.08 -10.01 22.12
CA ASP A 21 16.62 -11.41 22.20
C ASP A 21 16.50 -12.03 20.79
N ILE A 22 15.94 -11.25 19.86
CA ILE A 22 15.84 -11.65 18.44
C ILE A 22 17.24 -11.92 17.86
N ILE A 23 18.18 -10.99 18.06
CA ILE A 23 19.56 -11.10 17.56
C ILE A 23 20.22 -12.36 18.12
N VAL A 24 20.07 -12.63 19.41
CA VAL A 24 20.63 -13.82 20.07
C VAL A 24 20.03 -15.11 19.46
N SER A 25 18.72 -15.16 19.27
CA SER A 25 18.03 -16.30 18.63
C SER A 25 18.58 -16.57 17.23
N VAL A 26 18.74 -15.52 16.41
CA VAL A 26 19.32 -15.60 15.08
C VAL A 26 20.74 -16.17 15.13
N MET A 27 21.55 -15.68 16.06
CA MET A 27 22.94 -16.11 16.20
C MET A 27 23.07 -17.55 16.70
N GLN A 28 22.04 -18.07 17.38
CA GLN A 28 21.97 -19.48 17.81
C GLN A 28 21.51 -20.43 16.69
N GLY A 29 21.15 -19.84 15.53
CA GLY A 29 20.69 -20.61 14.38
C GLY A 29 19.24 -21.06 14.47
N ASP A 30 18.43 -20.38 15.27
CA ASP A 30 17.00 -20.66 15.37
C ASP A 30 16.25 -20.05 14.19
N ASP A 31 15.28 -20.78 13.64
CA ASP A 31 14.26 -20.16 12.79
C ASP A 31 13.54 -19.10 13.62
N THR A 32 13.46 -17.88 13.11
CA THR A 32 12.99 -16.75 13.92
C THR A 32 11.87 -15.99 13.20
N LEU A 33 10.72 -15.88 13.88
CA LEU A 33 9.59 -15.07 13.39
C LEU A 33 9.55 -13.77 14.17
N VAL A 34 9.60 -12.64 13.47
CA VAL A 34 9.71 -11.31 14.07
C VAL A 34 8.51 -10.45 13.64
N LEU A 35 7.60 -10.19 14.57
CA LEU A 35 6.41 -9.37 14.39
C LEU A 35 6.59 -8.07 15.19
N LEU A 36 7.14 -7.06 14.52
CA LEU A 36 7.40 -5.75 15.14
C LEU A 36 6.68 -4.67 14.32
N PRO A 37 6.03 -3.70 14.98
CA PRO A 37 5.34 -2.63 14.26
C PRO A 37 6.29 -1.81 13.39
N THR A 38 5.74 -1.02 12.48
CA THR A 38 6.52 -0.06 11.68
C THR A 38 7.28 0.87 12.63
N GLY A 39 8.56 1.11 12.32
CA GLY A 39 9.45 1.88 13.19
C GLY A 39 10.02 1.07 14.36
N GLY A 40 9.69 -0.20 14.50
CA GLY A 40 10.19 -1.08 15.56
C GLY A 40 11.66 -1.50 15.46
N GLY A 41 12.35 -1.08 14.40
CA GLY A 41 13.76 -1.40 14.20
C GLY A 41 14.02 -2.81 13.71
N LYS A 42 13.15 -3.33 12.85
CA LYS A 42 13.23 -4.69 12.28
C LYS A 42 14.57 -4.97 11.58
N SER A 43 15.11 -4.01 10.84
CA SER A 43 16.33 -4.23 10.03
C SER A 43 17.54 -4.56 10.88
N ILE A 44 17.70 -3.92 12.04
CA ILE A 44 18.82 -4.18 12.96
C ILE A 44 18.78 -5.64 13.45
N CYS A 45 17.59 -6.22 13.60
CA CYS A 45 17.41 -7.60 14.10
C CYS A 45 18.08 -8.65 13.20
N TYR A 46 18.31 -8.34 11.91
CA TYR A 46 19.03 -9.24 11.02
C TYR A 46 20.35 -8.65 10.49
N GLN A 47 20.46 -7.34 10.36
CA GLN A 47 21.69 -6.71 9.89
C GLN A 47 22.84 -6.87 10.89
N LEU A 48 22.57 -6.70 12.17
CA LEU A 48 23.61 -6.80 13.21
C LEU A 48 24.14 -8.24 13.33
N PRO A 49 23.31 -9.30 13.42
CA PRO A 49 23.84 -10.66 13.43
C PRO A 49 24.56 -11.02 12.12
N ALA A 50 24.16 -10.48 10.97
CA ALA A 50 24.89 -10.67 9.71
C ALA A 50 26.32 -10.14 9.78
N VAL A 51 26.50 -8.99 10.45
CA VAL A 51 27.84 -8.41 10.66
C VAL A 51 28.65 -9.20 11.70
N ALA A 52 27.95 -9.74 12.72
CA ALA A 52 28.58 -10.44 13.86
C ALA A 52 29.02 -11.87 13.53
N GLN A 53 28.48 -12.49 12.49
CA GLN A 53 28.72 -13.90 12.12
C GLN A 53 29.51 -14.02 10.82
N ASP A 54 30.18 -15.14 10.64
CA ASP A 54 30.82 -15.48 9.38
C ASP A 54 29.76 -15.91 8.35
N GLY A 55 30.09 -15.73 7.07
CA GLY A 55 29.22 -16.07 5.96
C GLY A 55 28.43 -14.87 5.43
N VAL A 56 27.53 -15.18 4.53
CA VAL A 56 26.72 -14.19 3.79
C VAL A 56 25.24 -14.32 4.22
N CYS A 57 24.65 -13.21 4.55
CA CYS A 57 23.20 -13.12 4.82
C CYS A 57 22.47 -12.74 3.53
N PHE A 58 21.53 -13.57 3.09
CA PHE A 58 20.67 -13.29 1.94
C PHE A 58 19.32 -12.75 2.41
N VAL A 59 18.96 -11.54 1.94
CA VAL A 59 17.72 -10.84 2.34
C VAL A 59 16.77 -10.79 1.14
N PHE A 60 15.65 -11.49 1.23
CA PHE A 60 14.60 -11.46 0.22
C PHE A 60 13.62 -10.33 0.54
N SER A 61 13.48 -9.38 -0.37
CA SER A 61 12.62 -8.20 -0.18
C SER A 61 11.81 -7.95 -1.45
N PRO A 62 10.54 -7.49 -1.33
CA PRO A 62 9.66 -7.38 -2.50
C PRO A 62 9.91 -6.15 -3.37
N LEU A 63 10.72 -5.19 -2.93
CA LEU A 63 10.81 -3.87 -3.56
C LEU A 63 12.25 -3.44 -3.81
N ILE A 64 12.55 -3.16 -5.06
CA ILE A 64 13.88 -2.72 -5.51
C ILE A 64 14.30 -1.42 -4.80
N ALA A 65 13.39 -0.45 -4.68
CA ALA A 65 13.70 0.82 -4.02
C ALA A 65 14.13 0.61 -2.56
N LEU A 66 13.38 -0.23 -1.84
CA LEU A 66 13.70 -0.55 -0.44
C LEU A 66 15.06 -1.26 -0.32
N MET A 67 15.34 -2.21 -1.22
CA MET A 67 16.63 -2.92 -1.24
C MET A 67 17.79 -1.93 -1.44
N LYS A 68 17.67 -1.01 -2.39
CA LYS A 68 18.67 0.02 -2.66
C LYS A 68 18.90 0.93 -1.46
N ASP A 69 17.82 1.41 -0.85
CA ASP A 69 17.90 2.27 0.35
C ASP A 69 18.60 1.54 1.51
N GLN A 70 18.28 0.25 1.72
CA GLN A 70 18.95 -0.56 2.76
C GLN A 70 20.43 -0.73 2.47
N VAL A 71 20.79 -1.04 1.22
CA VAL A 71 22.19 -1.22 0.80
C VAL A 71 22.96 0.11 0.95
N ASP A 72 22.41 1.22 0.48
CA ASP A 72 23.05 2.54 0.58
C ASP A 72 23.31 2.91 2.06
N ASN A 73 22.36 2.62 2.94
CA ASN A 73 22.50 2.87 4.37
C ASN A 73 23.58 1.99 5.00
N LEU A 74 23.70 0.73 4.58
CA LEU A 74 24.74 -0.20 5.06
C LEU A 74 26.12 0.25 4.58
N LEU A 75 26.25 0.63 3.31
CA LEU A 75 27.51 1.12 2.74
C LEU A 75 28.00 2.40 3.45
N LYS A 76 27.08 3.32 3.78
CA LYS A 76 27.41 4.54 4.56
C LYS A 76 27.95 4.21 5.96
N ARG A 77 27.55 3.04 6.52
CA ARG A 77 28.02 2.55 7.82
C ARG A 77 29.31 1.72 7.72
N GLY A 78 29.85 1.53 6.49
CA GLY A 78 31.02 0.70 6.27
C GLY A 78 30.73 -0.80 6.27
N ILE A 79 29.47 -1.20 6.06
CA ILE A 79 29.06 -2.62 5.97
C ILE A 79 28.88 -2.98 4.49
N SER A 80 29.61 -4.00 4.03
CA SER A 80 29.58 -4.43 2.63
C SER A 80 28.26 -5.11 2.27
N ALA A 81 27.54 -4.56 1.30
CA ALA A 81 26.24 -5.06 0.87
C ALA A 81 26.01 -4.79 -0.61
N VAL A 82 25.15 -5.58 -1.24
CA VAL A 82 24.76 -5.40 -2.65
C VAL A 82 23.27 -5.73 -2.82
N ALA A 83 22.62 -5.09 -3.80
CA ALA A 83 21.24 -5.39 -4.19
C ALA A 83 21.20 -5.96 -5.61
N LEU A 84 20.69 -7.17 -5.77
CA LEU A 84 20.52 -7.86 -7.05
C LEU A 84 19.05 -7.67 -7.51
N HIS A 85 18.83 -6.85 -8.52
CA HIS A 85 17.49 -6.47 -8.95
C HIS A 85 17.24 -6.69 -10.45
N SER A 86 15.98 -6.59 -10.86
CA SER A 86 15.55 -6.88 -12.23
C SER A 86 16.10 -5.92 -13.29
N GLY A 87 16.60 -4.74 -12.87
CA GLY A 87 17.24 -3.77 -13.78
C GLY A 87 18.68 -4.09 -14.13
N MET A 88 19.28 -5.16 -13.54
CA MET A 88 20.65 -5.57 -13.82
C MET A 88 20.67 -6.60 -14.95
N THR A 89 21.70 -6.51 -15.80
CA THR A 89 21.95 -7.49 -16.85
C THR A 89 22.40 -8.83 -16.26
N SER A 90 22.25 -9.91 -17.02
CA SER A 90 22.71 -11.24 -16.59
C SER A 90 24.21 -11.26 -16.25
N ARG A 91 25.01 -10.52 -16.99
CA ARG A 91 26.45 -10.40 -16.76
C ARG A 91 26.78 -9.69 -15.44
N GLU A 92 26.07 -8.61 -15.14
CA GLU A 92 26.23 -7.88 -13.87
C GLU A 92 25.86 -8.78 -12.68
N ILE A 93 24.77 -9.54 -12.80
CA ILE A 93 24.33 -10.47 -11.77
C ILE A 93 25.38 -11.58 -11.54
N ASP A 94 25.88 -12.15 -12.62
CA ASP A 94 26.92 -13.19 -12.54
C ASP A 94 28.18 -12.62 -11.85
N THR A 95 28.60 -11.42 -12.21
CA THR A 95 29.75 -10.72 -11.59
C THR A 95 29.52 -10.55 -10.08
N GLU A 96 28.34 -10.08 -9.68
CA GLU A 96 28.06 -9.82 -8.25
C GLU A 96 27.88 -11.14 -7.46
N MET A 97 27.37 -12.20 -8.08
CA MET A 97 27.32 -13.52 -7.45
C MET A 97 28.74 -14.11 -7.29
N GLN A 98 29.64 -13.91 -8.27
CA GLN A 98 31.04 -14.28 -8.16
C GLN A 98 31.75 -13.50 -7.05
N ASN A 99 31.50 -12.19 -6.95
CA ASN A 99 31.98 -11.32 -5.87
C ASN A 99 31.50 -11.83 -4.50
N THR A 100 30.24 -12.27 -4.43
CA THR A 100 29.63 -12.83 -3.21
C THR A 100 30.33 -14.13 -2.80
N LEU A 101 30.55 -15.01 -3.75
CA LEU A 101 31.28 -16.29 -3.54
C LEU A 101 32.69 -16.01 -3.00
N ASN A 102 33.34 -14.97 -3.48
CA ASN A 102 34.68 -14.56 -3.05
C ASN A 102 34.69 -13.77 -1.70
N GLY A 103 33.54 -13.65 -1.04
CA GLY A 103 33.44 -13.05 0.29
C GLY A 103 33.41 -11.53 0.33
N LYS A 104 33.09 -10.89 -0.79
CA LYS A 104 33.05 -9.42 -0.87
C LYS A 104 31.93 -8.81 -0.02
N TYR A 105 30.81 -9.50 0.12
CA TYR A 105 29.60 -8.94 0.74
C TYR A 105 29.17 -9.71 2.00
N LYS A 106 28.76 -8.96 3.03
CA LYS A 106 28.12 -9.49 4.25
C LYS A 106 26.62 -9.68 4.06
N LEU A 107 25.96 -8.78 3.31
CA LEU A 107 24.52 -8.86 3.03
C LEU A 107 24.27 -8.75 1.53
N VAL A 108 23.44 -9.64 1.02
CA VAL A 108 23.01 -9.64 -0.38
C VAL A 108 21.47 -9.54 -0.40
N TYR A 109 20.96 -8.40 -0.87
CA TYR A 109 19.53 -8.16 -1.02
C TYR A 109 19.08 -8.61 -2.41
N LEU A 110 17.97 -9.32 -2.48
CA LEU A 110 17.44 -9.77 -3.78
C LEU A 110 15.94 -9.98 -3.71
N SER A 111 15.32 -9.95 -4.90
CA SER A 111 13.88 -10.22 -4.99
C SER A 111 13.60 -11.72 -4.89
N PRO A 112 12.42 -12.14 -4.41
CA PRO A 112 12.08 -13.57 -4.29
C PRO A 112 12.07 -14.29 -5.65
N GLU A 113 11.81 -13.58 -6.76
CA GLU A 113 11.90 -14.16 -8.12
C GLU A 113 13.32 -14.65 -8.43
N ARG A 114 14.34 -13.95 -7.93
CA ARG A 114 15.76 -14.33 -8.09
C ARG A 114 16.08 -15.66 -7.41
N ALA A 115 15.48 -15.91 -6.25
CA ALA A 115 15.70 -17.15 -5.48
C ALA A 115 15.38 -18.42 -6.29
N THR A 116 14.52 -18.31 -7.29
CA THR A 116 14.11 -19.45 -8.13
C THR A 116 14.96 -19.64 -9.37
N THR A 117 15.88 -18.70 -9.69
CA THR A 117 16.70 -18.79 -10.91
C THR A 117 17.82 -19.83 -10.75
N LYS A 118 18.13 -20.52 -11.84
CA LYS A 118 19.22 -21.52 -11.88
C LYS A 118 20.57 -20.87 -11.51
N VAL A 119 20.82 -19.68 -12.01
CA VAL A 119 22.08 -18.96 -11.74
C VAL A 119 22.28 -18.78 -10.24
N PHE A 120 21.29 -18.21 -9.55
CA PHE A 120 21.36 -18.00 -8.09
C PHE A 120 21.56 -19.33 -7.36
N ARG A 121 20.77 -20.36 -7.68
CA ARG A 121 20.82 -21.66 -7.01
C ARG A 121 22.17 -22.36 -7.20
N ASN A 122 22.79 -22.23 -8.39
CA ASN A 122 24.10 -22.82 -8.67
C ASN A 122 25.21 -22.17 -7.83
N TYR A 123 25.16 -20.85 -7.63
CA TYR A 123 26.11 -20.15 -6.77
C TYR A 123 25.89 -20.48 -5.28
N LEU A 124 24.61 -20.56 -4.88
CA LEU A 124 24.22 -20.68 -3.47
C LEU A 124 24.85 -21.89 -2.77
N VAL A 125 24.93 -23.02 -3.46
CA VAL A 125 25.50 -24.27 -2.88
C VAL A 125 26.99 -24.15 -2.51
N ASN A 126 27.68 -23.14 -3.06
CA ASN A 126 29.12 -22.94 -2.81
C ASN A 126 29.41 -21.72 -1.93
N ILE A 127 28.39 -20.91 -1.60
CA ILE A 127 28.55 -19.72 -0.76
C ILE A 127 28.31 -20.12 0.71
N PRO A 128 29.20 -19.70 1.63
CA PRO A 128 28.95 -19.95 3.06
C PRO A 128 27.81 -19.04 3.55
N VAL A 129 26.59 -19.56 3.57
CA VAL A 129 25.39 -18.83 3.99
C VAL A 129 25.31 -18.80 5.52
N SER A 130 25.20 -17.60 6.11
CA SER A 130 24.96 -17.46 7.54
C SER A 130 23.50 -17.77 7.88
N PHE A 131 22.56 -17.09 7.22
CA PHE A 131 21.12 -17.32 7.35
C PHE A 131 20.37 -16.60 6.23
N PHE A 132 19.11 -16.92 6.08
CA PHE A 132 18.18 -16.28 5.15
C PHE A 132 17.24 -15.33 5.88
N VAL A 133 16.95 -14.18 5.29
CA VAL A 133 15.96 -13.22 5.79
C VAL A 133 14.84 -13.09 4.78
N VAL A 134 13.62 -13.18 5.24
CA VAL A 134 12.41 -12.91 4.43
C VAL A 134 11.80 -11.63 4.98
N ASP A 135 12.10 -10.52 4.30
CA ASP A 135 11.55 -9.22 4.66
C ASP A 135 10.15 -9.08 4.06
N GLU A 136 9.28 -8.32 4.74
CA GLU A 136 7.85 -8.20 4.43
C GLU A 136 7.23 -9.60 4.26
N ALA A 137 7.51 -10.49 5.21
CA ALA A 137 7.17 -11.92 5.14
C ALA A 137 5.66 -12.17 4.97
N HIS A 138 4.82 -11.19 5.28
CA HIS A 138 3.37 -11.30 5.04
C HIS A 138 3.05 -11.52 3.56
N CYS A 139 3.96 -11.18 2.63
CA CYS A 139 3.77 -11.42 1.19
C CYS A 139 3.70 -12.91 0.83
N ILE A 140 4.11 -13.81 1.73
CA ILE A 140 4.05 -15.26 1.53
C ILE A 140 2.61 -15.79 1.61
N SER A 141 1.74 -15.09 2.31
CA SER A 141 0.38 -15.55 2.57
C SER A 141 -0.62 -14.91 1.62
N GLN A 142 -1.51 -15.72 1.08
CA GLN A 142 -2.65 -15.22 0.32
C GLN A 142 -3.57 -14.36 1.21
N TRP A 143 -3.49 -14.53 2.52
CA TRP A 143 -4.20 -13.74 3.52
C TRP A 143 -3.40 -12.49 3.94
N GLY A 144 -2.15 -12.37 3.47
CA GLY A 144 -1.30 -11.19 3.71
C GLY A 144 -1.58 -10.06 2.73
N HIS A 145 -1.14 -8.88 3.09
CA HIS A 145 -1.15 -7.72 2.22
C HIS A 145 -0.09 -7.91 1.11
N ASN A 146 -0.42 -7.60 -0.12
CA ASN A 146 0.52 -7.70 -1.26
C ASN A 146 1.09 -9.12 -1.49
N PHE A 147 0.23 -10.13 -1.48
CA PHE A 147 0.63 -11.52 -1.75
C PHE A 147 1.48 -11.63 -3.03
N ARG A 148 2.57 -12.41 -2.94
CA ARG A 148 3.47 -12.70 -4.07
C ARG A 148 3.75 -14.21 -4.12
N PRO A 149 3.29 -14.91 -5.17
CA PRO A 149 3.48 -16.37 -5.27
C PRO A 149 4.93 -16.83 -5.18
N GLU A 150 5.90 -15.99 -5.57
CA GLU A 150 7.32 -16.32 -5.53
C GLU A 150 7.83 -16.57 -4.11
N TYR A 151 7.22 -15.91 -3.11
CA TYR A 151 7.55 -16.12 -1.70
C TYR A 151 7.28 -17.56 -1.25
N LEU A 152 6.28 -18.22 -1.83
CA LEU A 152 5.92 -19.61 -1.48
C LEU A 152 7.09 -20.58 -1.71
N ARG A 153 8.00 -20.23 -2.63
CA ARG A 153 9.11 -21.09 -3.03
C ARG A 153 10.40 -20.84 -2.25
N LEU A 154 10.43 -19.84 -1.36
CA LEU A 154 11.64 -19.53 -0.58
C LEU A 154 12.04 -20.69 0.34
N GLY A 155 11.07 -21.44 0.87
CA GLY A 155 11.34 -22.62 1.69
C GLY A 155 12.12 -23.73 0.97
N GLU A 156 12.10 -23.75 -0.39
CA GLU A 156 12.90 -24.70 -1.19
C GLU A 156 14.42 -24.50 -1.01
N LEU A 157 14.85 -23.31 -0.56
CA LEU A 157 16.27 -23.01 -0.32
C LEU A 157 16.87 -23.90 0.79
N ARG A 158 16.03 -24.47 1.68
CA ARG A 158 16.47 -25.45 2.68
C ARG A 158 17.03 -26.70 2.03
N ASP A 159 16.53 -27.07 0.86
CA ASP A 159 17.00 -28.26 0.15
C ASP A 159 18.45 -28.05 -0.35
N LEU A 160 18.85 -26.79 -0.56
CA LEU A 160 20.21 -26.42 -1.03
C LEU A 160 21.17 -26.12 0.12
N VAL A 161 20.65 -25.47 1.19
CA VAL A 161 21.44 -25.07 2.36
C VAL A 161 20.70 -25.47 3.64
N PRO A 162 20.67 -26.78 3.99
CA PRO A 162 19.83 -27.27 5.09
C PRO A 162 20.15 -26.68 6.47
N LYS A 163 21.38 -26.24 6.69
CA LYS A 163 21.82 -25.72 7.98
C LYS A 163 21.47 -24.23 8.20
N ALA A 164 21.11 -23.50 7.13
CA ALA A 164 20.82 -22.06 7.23
C ALA A 164 19.43 -21.84 7.82
N ALA A 165 19.35 -21.07 8.91
CA ALA A 165 18.10 -20.67 9.53
C ALA A 165 17.38 -19.62 8.68
N PHE A 166 16.06 -19.51 8.83
CA PHE A 166 15.24 -18.47 8.24
C PHE A 166 14.79 -17.48 9.31
N ILE A 167 14.91 -16.20 8.98
CA ILE A 167 14.33 -15.11 9.77
C ILE A 167 13.23 -14.49 8.92
N ALA A 168 11.99 -14.52 9.40
CA ALA A 168 10.87 -13.86 8.75
C ALA A 168 10.51 -12.61 9.53
N VAL A 169 10.53 -11.45 8.88
CA VAL A 169 10.22 -10.17 9.53
C VAL A 169 9.05 -9.49 8.82
N THR A 170 8.09 -8.99 9.62
CA THR A 170 6.97 -8.22 9.08
C THR A 170 6.38 -7.30 10.17
N ALA A 171 5.70 -6.24 9.72
CA ALA A 171 4.97 -5.32 10.59
C ALA A 171 3.48 -5.66 10.70
N THR A 172 2.96 -6.50 9.79
CA THR A 172 1.52 -6.76 9.68
C THR A 172 1.29 -8.25 9.43
N ALA A 173 0.81 -8.96 10.45
CA ALA A 173 0.47 -10.37 10.30
C ALA A 173 -0.68 -10.74 11.24
N THR A 174 -1.73 -11.27 10.67
CA THR A 174 -2.80 -11.96 11.41
C THR A 174 -2.30 -13.36 11.78
N GLN A 175 -3.02 -14.07 12.65
CA GLN A 175 -2.69 -15.44 13.04
C GLN A 175 -2.57 -16.38 11.84
N THR A 176 -3.45 -16.22 10.85
CA THR A 176 -3.43 -17.00 9.61
C THR A 176 -2.14 -16.75 8.82
N VAL A 177 -1.74 -15.48 8.71
CA VAL A 177 -0.50 -15.09 8.02
C VAL A 177 0.73 -15.68 8.73
N GLU A 178 0.74 -15.65 10.06
CA GLU A 178 1.83 -16.28 10.86
C GLU A 178 1.97 -17.77 10.55
N GLN A 179 0.84 -18.48 10.51
CA GLN A 179 0.84 -19.91 10.23
C GLN A 179 1.35 -20.21 8.82
N ASP A 180 0.93 -19.41 7.84
CA ASP A 180 1.40 -19.52 6.46
C ASP A 180 2.92 -19.30 6.37
N ILE A 181 3.45 -18.28 7.06
CA ILE A 181 4.90 -17.99 7.10
C ILE A 181 5.65 -19.25 7.59
N LYS A 182 5.22 -19.80 8.72
CA LYS A 182 5.86 -21.00 9.33
C LYS A 182 5.82 -22.19 8.36
N THR A 183 4.68 -22.41 7.73
CA THR A 183 4.45 -23.54 6.82
C THR A 183 5.28 -23.42 5.54
N TYR A 184 5.18 -22.28 4.84
CA TYR A 184 5.83 -22.13 3.53
C TYR A 184 7.34 -21.94 3.62
N LEU A 185 7.86 -21.36 4.72
CA LEU A 185 9.30 -21.32 4.96
C LEU A 185 9.84 -22.61 5.60
N ARG A 186 8.95 -23.57 5.84
CA ARG A 186 9.29 -24.89 6.42
C ARG A 186 10.08 -24.73 7.72
N PHE A 187 9.56 -23.87 8.63
CA PHE A 187 10.23 -23.62 9.91
C PHE A 187 10.39 -24.93 10.69
N THR A 188 11.54 -25.11 11.30
CA THR A 188 11.89 -26.30 12.09
C THR A 188 11.29 -26.23 13.49
N ASP A 189 11.43 -27.30 14.27
CA ASP A 189 11.02 -27.33 15.69
C ASP A 189 11.84 -26.34 16.53
N LYS A 190 13.00 -25.93 16.03
CA LYS A 190 13.85 -24.93 16.67
C LYS A 190 13.41 -23.52 16.23
N LEU A 191 12.20 -23.13 16.64
CA LEU A 191 11.55 -21.88 16.27
C LEU A 191 11.44 -20.93 17.46
N SER A 192 11.93 -19.71 17.29
CA SER A 192 11.72 -18.61 18.21
C SER A 192 10.77 -17.58 17.57
N SER A 193 9.75 -17.16 18.29
CA SER A 193 8.74 -16.20 17.80
C SER A 193 8.69 -14.99 18.75
N TYR A 194 8.87 -13.82 18.16
CA TYR A 194 8.89 -12.54 18.89
C TYR A 194 7.78 -11.64 18.36
N ARG A 195 6.90 -11.23 19.26
CA ARG A 195 5.78 -10.35 18.90
C ARG A 195 5.74 -9.16 19.86
N LYS A 196 5.75 -7.98 19.31
CA LYS A 196 5.43 -6.76 20.05
C LYS A 196 4.00 -6.34 19.66
N SER A 197 3.26 -5.84 20.62
CA SER A 197 1.91 -5.34 20.37
C SER A 197 1.91 -4.34 19.20
N PHE A 198 0.87 -4.40 18.40
CA PHE A 198 0.61 -3.42 17.34
C PHE A 198 0.18 -2.06 17.89
N SER A 199 -0.11 -1.97 19.18
CA SER A 199 -0.45 -0.70 19.85
C SER A 199 0.73 0.29 19.80
N ARG A 200 0.39 1.55 19.56
CA ARG A 200 1.35 2.66 19.54
C ARG A 200 0.83 3.75 20.49
N ASP A 201 1.36 3.77 21.71
CA ASP A 201 0.87 4.65 22.80
C ASP A 201 1.00 6.15 22.49
N ASN A 202 1.81 6.50 21.49
CA ASN A 202 2.00 7.90 21.08
C ASN A 202 1.10 8.31 19.90
N LEU A 203 0.30 7.39 19.33
CA LEU A 203 -0.56 7.69 18.17
C LEU A 203 -2.02 7.89 18.58
N SER A 204 -2.63 8.95 18.08
CA SER A 204 -4.06 9.25 18.27
C SER A 204 -4.80 9.02 16.93
N TYR A 205 -5.68 8.03 16.90
CA TYR A 205 -6.49 7.69 15.71
C TYR A 205 -7.80 8.47 15.75
N LEU A 206 -8.08 9.23 14.69
CA LEU A 206 -9.26 10.12 14.61
C LEU A 206 -9.93 9.99 13.24
N VAL A 207 -11.26 9.97 13.22
CA VAL A 207 -12.04 10.11 11.99
C VAL A 207 -12.75 11.46 12.02
N LEU A 208 -12.49 12.28 11.01
CA LEU A 208 -13.06 13.63 10.89
C LEU A 208 -14.06 13.65 9.75
N ARG A 209 -15.33 13.87 10.07
CA ARG A 209 -16.42 13.90 9.09
C ARG A 209 -16.67 15.33 8.64
N ASP A 210 -16.63 15.54 7.32
CA ASP A 210 -16.91 16.86 6.72
C ASP A 210 -17.21 16.67 5.23
N HIS A 211 -18.27 17.30 4.75
CA HIS A 211 -18.58 17.28 3.32
C HIS A 211 -17.55 18.06 2.50
N ASN A 212 -16.90 19.08 3.10
CA ASN A 212 -15.86 19.85 2.44
C ASN A 212 -14.48 19.43 2.97
N LYS A 213 -14.02 18.25 2.52
CA LYS A 213 -12.72 17.70 2.93
C LYS A 213 -11.54 18.64 2.65
N LEU A 214 -11.58 19.39 1.52
CA LEU A 214 -10.51 20.34 1.16
C LEU A 214 -10.39 21.45 2.18
N GLN A 215 -11.50 22.04 2.58
CA GLN A 215 -11.51 23.08 3.61
C GLN A 215 -11.09 22.50 4.96
N ARG A 216 -11.59 21.30 5.28
CA ARG A 216 -11.28 20.61 6.55
C ARG A 216 -9.78 20.36 6.70
N ILE A 217 -9.12 19.82 5.66
CA ILE A 217 -7.68 19.53 5.72
C ILE A 217 -6.85 20.82 5.83
N ASN A 218 -7.22 21.88 5.13
CA ASN A 218 -6.56 23.18 5.26
C ASN A 218 -6.64 23.69 6.70
N ASN A 219 -7.81 23.62 7.33
CA ASN A 219 -8.03 24.07 8.71
C ASN A 219 -7.22 23.24 9.72
N VAL A 220 -7.17 21.92 9.52
CA VAL A 220 -6.39 21.01 10.37
C VAL A 220 -4.90 21.34 10.25
N LEU A 221 -4.38 21.46 9.04
CA LEU A 221 -2.94 21.66 8.79
C LEU A 221 -2.46 23.07 9.15
N LYS A 222 -3.35 24.06 9.20
CA LYS A 222 -3.03 25.41 9.73
C LYS A 222 -2.78 25.36 11.24
N LYS A 223 -3.54 24.55 11.96
CA LYS A 223 -3.43 24.42 13.43
C LYS A 223 -2.32 23.48 13.86
N LEU A 224 -2.09 22.42 13.11
CA LEU A 224 -1.10 21.40 13.43
C LEU A 224 0.29 21.87 13.02
N GLN A 225 1.26 21.74 13.91
CA GLN A 225 2.66 22.06 13.60
C GLN A 225 3.45 20.80 13.24
N GLY A 226 4.56 20.97 12.52
CA GLY A 226 5.47 19.87 12.15
C GLY A 226 5.17 19.25 10.79
N THR A 227 5.98 18.28 10.42
CA THR A 227 5.87 17.59 9.12
C THR A 227 4.72 16.60 9.10
N CYS A 228 4.06 16.51 7.94
CA CYS A 228 2.90 15.62 7.77
C CYS A 228 2.93 14.91 6.42
N ILE A 229 2.23 13.80 6.34
CA ILE A 229 1.95 13.07 5.10
C ILE A 229 0.44 13.08 4.88
N VAL A 230 0.00 13.37 3.66
CA VAL A 230 -1.40 13.28 3.25
C VAL A 230 -1.52 12.24 2.15
N TYR A 231 -2.23 11.15 2.41
CA TYR A 231 -2.48 10.10 1.43
C TYR A 231 -3.79 10.37 0.67
N ALA A 232 -3.72 10.24 -0.65
CA ALA A 232 -4.89 10.29 -1.54
C ALA A 232 -4.78 9.18 -2.61
N ASN A 233 -5.92 8.69 -3.07
CA ASN A 233 -5.98 7.50 -3.93
C ASN A 233 -5.51 7.78 -5.37
N THR A 234 -5.60 9.02 -5.84
CA THR A 234 -5.25 9.35 -7.23
C THR A 234 -4.23 10.47 -7.32
N ARG A 235 -3.45 10.46 -8.41
CA ARG A 235 -2.47 11.51 -8.72
C ARG A 235 -3.11 12.88 -8.79
N ARG A 236 -4.24 12.98 -9.52
CA ARG A 236 -5.04 14.22 -9.64
C ARG A 236 -5.43 14.77 -8.26
N LYS A 237 -5.92 13.90 -7.38
CA LYS A 237 -6.32 14.31 -6.03
C LYS A 237 -5.12 14.82 -5.22
N CYS A 238 -3.95 14.18 -5.35
CA CYS A 238 -2.71 14.66 -4.72
C CYS A 238 -2.37 16.08 -5.18
N GLU A 239 -2.43 16.33 -6.48
CA GLU A 239 -2.14 17.65 -7.06
C GLU A 239 -3.17 18.69 -6.62
N GLU A 240 -4.46 18.35 -6.64
CA GLU A 240 -5.58 19.21 -6.21
C GLU A 240 -5.42 19.64 -4.74
N ILE A 241 -5.19 18.67 -3.85
CA ILE A 241 -4.99 18.94 -2.42
C ILE A 241 -3.74 19.80 -2.22
N CYS A 242 -2.62 19.44 -2.88
CA CYS A 242 -1.37 20.20 -2.78
C CYS A 242 -1.57 21.64 -3.23
N ARG A 243 -2.23 21.86 -4.37
CA ARG A 243 -2.54 23.21 -4.89
C ARG A 243 -3.35 24.01 -3.86
N SER A 244 -4.38 23.40 -3.29
CA SER A 244 -5.21 24.03 -2.26
C SER A 244 -4.38 24.42 -1.02
N LEU A 245 -3.49 23.54 -0.56
CA LEU A 245 -2.62 23.81 0.60
C LEU A 245 -1.69 25.00 0.32
N VAL A 246 -1.03 25.00 -0.85
CA VAL A 246 -0.10 26.09 -1.25
C VAL A 246 -0.84 27.42 -1.37
N GLN A 247 -2.03 27.44 -1.98
CA GLN A 247 -2.87 28.64 -2.07
C GLN A 247 -3.26 29.18 -0.69
N ASN A 248 -3.34 28.32 0.32
CA ASN A 248 -3.63 28.71 1.71
C ASN A 248 -2.36 28.98 2.53
N GLY A 249 -1.20 29.11 1.89
CA GLY A 249 0.08 29.47 2.53
C GLY A 249 0.75 28.32 3.28
N ILE A 250 0.37 27.06 2.99
CA ILE A 250 0.97 25.89 3.64
C ILE A 250 2.05 25.30 2.70
N SER A 251 3.28 25.14 3.21
CA SER A 251 4.39 24.52 2.46
C SER A 251 4.06 23.06 2.15
N ALA A 252 3.83 22.74 0.88
CA ALA A 252 3.43 21.40 0.44
C ALA A 252 3.99 21.06 -0.94
N ALA A 253 4.23 19.78 -1.16
CA ALA A 253 4.55 19.22 -2.49
C ALA A 253 3.77 17.92 -2.68
N TYR A 254 3.47 17.60 -3.93
CA TYR A 254 2.81 16.32 -4.26
C TYR A 254 3.83 15.29 -4.73
N TYR A 255 3.54 14.01 -4.43
CA TYR A 255 4.43 12.89 -4.77
C TYR A 255 3.60 11.69 -5.24
N HIS A 256 3.89 11.22 -6.46
CA HIS A 256 3.22 10.03 -7.01
C HIS A 256 4.07 9.36 -8.08
N GLY A 257 3.71 8.16 -8.48
CA GLY A 257 4.46 7.36 -9.45
C GLY A 257 4.54 7.92 -10.87
N GLY A 258 3.83 9.02 -11.16
CA GLY A 258 3.93 9.72 -12.46
C GLY A 258 5.08 10.72 -12.54
N LEU A 259 5.71 11.04 -11.42
CA LEU A 259 6.88 11.92 -11.39
C LEU A 259 8.14 11.18 -11.82
N THR A 260 9.10 11.89 -12.40
CA THR A 260 10.43 11.32 -12.70
C THR A 260 11.14 10.92 -11.41
N ASN A 261 12.11 10.02 -11.52
CA ASN A 261 12.89 9.55 -10.36
C ASN A 261 13.63 10.73 -9.69
N GLU A 262 14.19 11.63 -10.49
CA GLU A 262 14.92 12.83 -10.00
C GLU A 262 13.99 13.71 -9.17
N ARG A 263 12.76 13.96 -9.70
CA ARG A 263 11.77 14.80 -9.01
C ARG A 263 11.32 14.14 -7.70
N ARG A 264 11.09 12.83 -7.72
CA ARG A 264 10.68 12.07 -6.52
C ARG A 264 11.77 12.15 -5.44
N THR A 265 13.03 11.93 -5.83
CA THR A 265 14.18 11.99 -4.91
C THR A 265 14.31 13.40 -4.32
N ALA A 266 14.18 14.45 -5.14
CA ALA A 266 14.28 15.84 -4.68
C ALA A 266 13.18 16.18 -3.65
N ILE A 267 11.92 15.84 -3.94
CA ILE A 267 10.78 16.10 -3.04
C ILE A 267 10.98 15.34 -1.72
N GLN A 268 11.38 14.08 -1.80
CA GLN A 268 11.61 13.25 -0.61
C GLN A 268 12.72 13.86 0.26
N GLN A 269 13.82 14.30 -0.35
CA GLN A 269 14.95 14.90 0.37
C GLN A 269 14.53 16.24 1.00
N ASP A 270 13.84 17.10 0.26
CA ASP A 270 13.34 18.38 0.75
C ASP A 270 12.42 18.22 1.96
N TRP A 271 11.58 17.17 1.95
CA TRP A 271 10.68 16.86 3.06
C TRP A 271 11.46 16.27 4.25
N ILE A 272 12.44 15.41 4.02
CA ILE A 272 13.31 14.86 5.08
C ILE A 272 14.06 16.01 5.79
N ASP A 273 14.55 16.97 5.01
CA ASP A 273 15.32 18.13 5.50
C ASP A 273 14.45 19.27 6.04
N ASN A 274 13.11 19.07 6.09
CA ASN A 274 12.13 20.07 6.57
C ASN A 274 12.03 21.33 5.69
N ARG A 275 12.52 21.29 4.44
CA ARG A 275 12.32 22.38 3.46
C ARG A 275 10.87 22.38 2.95
N ILE A 276 10.26 21.22 2.86
CA ILE A 276 8.82 21.04 2.58
C ILE A 276 8.19 20.45 3.85
N ARG A 277 7.10 21.05 4.28
CA ARG A 277 6.38 20.63 5.49
C ARG A 277 5.44 19.46 5.24
N ILE A 278 4.67 19.51 4.14
CA ILE A 278 3.61 18.52 3.84
C ILE A 278 3.94 17.80 2.51
N VAL A 279 3.91 16.47 2.52
CA VAL A 279 3.89 15.70 1.27
C VAL A 279 2.48 15.14 1.07
N VAL A 280 1.86 15.50 -0.07
CA VAL A 280 0.58 14.95 -0.50
C VAL A 280 0.88 13.85 -1.52
N CYS A 281 0.46 12.61 -1.25
CA CYS A 281 0.99 11.49 -2.01
C CYS A 281 -0.01 10.35 -2.21
N THR A 282 0.29 9.52 -3.19
CA THR A 282 -0.32 8.19 -3.31
C THR A 282 0.51 7.18 -2.49
N ASN A 283 0.08 5.92 -2.45
CA ASN A 283 0.82 4.83 -1.83
C ASN A 283 2.24 4.63 -2.40
N ALA A 284 2.57 5.30 -3.52
CA ALA A 284 3.95 5.33 -4.06
C ALA A 284 4.94 6.00 -3.11
N PHE A 285 4.46 6.86 -2.19
CA PHE A 285 5.27 7.48 -1.14
C PHE A 285 5.10 6.68 0.13
N GLY A 286 6.04 5.82 0.41
CA GLY A 286 5.83 5.04 1.61
C GLY A 286 6.98 4.10 1.95
N MET A 287 7.08 2.99 1.25
CA MET A 287 8.04 1.96 1.63
C MET A 287 9.49 2.49 1.58
N GLY A 288 10.23 2.27 2.65
CA GLY A 288 11.60 2.77 2.79
C GLY A 288 11.74 4.14 3.45
N ILE A 289 10.68 4.91 3.62
CA ILE A 289 10.75 6.24 4.24
C ILE A 289 10.87 6.09 5.76
N ASP A 290 11.95 6.64 6.31
CA ASP A 290 12.21 6.62 7.76
C ASP A 290 12.50 8.04 8.27
N LYS A 291 11.44 8.83 8.46
CA LYS A 291 11.51 10.15 9.10
C LYS A 291 10.87 10.04 10.48
N PRO A 292 11.62 10.36 11.55
CA PRO A 292 11.11 10.12 12.91
C PRO A 292 10.04 11.10 13.37
N ASP A 293 10.06 12.35 12.90
CA ASP A 293 9.32 13.48 13.43
C ASP A 293 8.04 13.83 12.67
N VAL A 294 7.39 12.86 12.04
CA VAL A 294 6.11 13.05 11.34
C VAL A 294 5.01 13.25 12.39
N ARG A 295 4.37 14.43 12.39
CA ARG A 295 3.35 14.78 13.42
C ARG A 295 1.95 14.35 13.03
N ALA A 296 1.67 14.16 11.74
CA ALA A 296 0.40 13.55 11.33
C ALA A 296 0.52 12.78 10.03
N VAL A 297 -0.22 11.70 9.95
CA VAL A 297 -0.54 11.00 8.71
C VAL A 297 -2.05 11.17 8.50
N ILE A 298 -2.43 11.75 7.38
CA ILE A 298 -3.82 12.07 7.05
C ILE A 298 -4.23 11.28 5.81
N HIS A 299 -5.29 10.50 5.93
CA HIS A 299 -5.92 9.81 4.80
C HIS A 299 -7.09 10.66 4.31
N TYR A 300 -6.94 11.23 3.12
CA TYR A 300 -8.00 12.04 2.49
C TYR A 300 -9.17 11.16 2.05
N GLU A 301 -8.86 9.92 1.69
CA GLU A 301 -9.83 8.89 1.33
C GLU A 301 -9.52 7.63 2.12
N ARG A 302 -10.54 6.76 2.26
CA ARG A 302 -10.39 5.50 2.99
C ARG A 302 -9.39 4.56 2.28
N PRO A 303 -8.37 4.02 2.97
CA PRO A 303 -7.52 2.96 2.41
C PRO A 303 -8.31 1.66 2.15
N ASP A 304 -7.80 0.86 1.23
CA ASP A 304 -8.45 -0.38 0.80
C ASP A 304 -8.43 -1.49 1.87
N SER A 305 -7.53 -1.41 2.84
CA SER A 305 -7.40 -2.46 3.85
C SER A 305 -6.85 -1.93 5.19
N PRO A 306 -7.15 -2.63 6.30
CA PRO A 306 -6.58 -2.27 7.61
C PRO A 306 -5.05 -2.35 7.64
N GLU A 307 -4.46 -3.29 6.90
CA GLU A 307 -2.99 -3.44 6.82
C GLU A 307 -2.36 -2.21 6.16
N ALA A 308 -2.93 -1.75 5.03
CA ALA A 308 -2.46 -0.54 4.35
C ALA A 308 -2.58 0.67 5.28
N TYR A 309 -3.75 0.83 5.89
CA TYR A 309 -4.00 1.91 6.86
C TYR A 309 -2.97 1.89 8.00
N TYR A 310 -2.77 0.73 8.63
CA TYR A 310 -1.85 0.56 9.76
C TYR A 310 -0.40 0.87 9.33
N GLN A 311 0.02 0.39 8.17
CA GLN A 311 1.37 0.60 7.62
C GLN A 311 1.64 2.09 7.32
N GLU A 312 0.66 2.76 6.73
CA GLU A 312 0.75 4.19 6.37
C GLU A 312 0.66 5.07 7.61
N ALA A 313 -0.33 4.85 8.46
CA ALA A 313 -0.51 5.56 9.74
C ALA A 313 0.70 5.38 10.67
N GLY A 314 1.32 4.21 10.65
CA GLY A 314 2.50 3.87 11.46
C GLY A 314 3.76 4.67 11.12
N ARG A 315 3.73 5.50 10.08
CA ARG A 315 4.83 6.46 9.77
C ARG A 315 4.83 7.64 10.72
N ALA A 316 3.69 7.92 11.37
CA ALA A 316 3.58 9.00 12.35
C ALA A 316 4.36 8.67 13.63
N GLY A 317 5.00 9.67 14.23
CA GLY A 317 5.56 9.61 15.57
C GLY A 317 6.57 8.50 15.82
N ARG A 318 7.46 8.22 14.88
CA ARG A 318 8.51 7.20 15.07
C ARG A 318 9.53 7.60 16.15
N ASP A 319 9.59 8.89 16.48
CA ASP A 319 10.40 9.44 17.57
C ASP A 319 9.79 9.21 18.96
N GLY A 320 8.61 8.59 19.03
CA GLY A 320 7.87 8.34 20.27
C GLY A 320 7.06 9.52 20.77
N LYS A 321 7.13 10.69 20.12
CA LYS A 321 6.33 11.86 20.49
C LYS A 321 4.92 11.74 19.94
N GLU A 322 3.99 12.45 20.56
CA GLU A 322 2.58 12.46 20.18
C GLU A 322 2.41 12.79 18.70
N ALA A 323 1.57 12.00 18.00
CA ALA A 323 1.29 12.17 16.59
C ALA A 323 -0.14 11.70 16.28
N TYR A 324 -0.67 12.17 15.14
CA TYR A 324 -2.08 11.99 14.78
C TYR A 324 -2.22 11.16 13.52
N CYS A 325 -3.17 10.23 13.54
CA CYS A 325 -3.56 9.41 12.38
C CYS A 325 -5.01 9.79 12.06
N LEU A 326 -5.21 10.59 11.01
CA LEU A 326 -6.51 11.16 10.68
C LEU A 326 -7.07 10.48 9.43
N LEU A 327 -8.35 10.12 9.48
CA LEU A 327 -9.11 9.71 8.29
C LEU A 327 -10.20 10.75 8.04
N LEU A 328 -10.21 11.36 6.85
CA LEU A 328 -11.27 12.29 6.44
C LEU A 328 -12.40 11.52 5.77
N SER A 329 -13.62 11.72 6.22
CA SER A 329 -14.83 11.07 5.70
C SER A 329 -15.86 12.12 5.31
N ASP A 330 -16.48 11.95 4.15
CA ASP A 330 -17.65 12.74 3.74
C ASP A 330 -18.95 11.93 3.86
N GLY A 331 -18.85 10.69 4.30
CA GLY A 331 -20.00 9.79 4.44
C GLY A 331 -20.50 9.22 3.10
N ALA A 332 -19.87 9.61 1.98
CA ALA A 332 -20.25 9.08 0.67
C ALA A 332 -19.66 7.68 0.47
N SER A 333 -20.43 6.79 -0.11
CA SER A 333 -19.89 5.52 -0.57
C SER A 333 -18.91 5.80 -1.72
N GLN A 334 -17.67 5.37 -1.56
CA GLN A 334 -16.71 5.44 -2.65
C GLN A 334 -17.07 4.32 -3.63
N ASP A 335 -17.80 4.66 -4.68
CA ASP A 335 -18.04 3.76 -5.81
C ASP A 335 -16.74 3.67 -6.62
N ASP A 336 -15.81 2.88 -6.12
CA ASP A 336 -14.55 2.60 -6.83
C ASP A 336 -14.81 1.53 -7.90
N HIS A 337 -15.39 1.95 -9.03
CA HIS A 337 -15.51 1.10 -10.22
C HIS A 337 -14.16 0.52 -10.66
N TRP A 338 -13.07 1.17 -10.28
CA TRP A 338 -11.71 0.78 -10.64
C TRP A 338 -11.14 -0.38 -9.78
N SER A 339 -11.73 -0.63 -8.60
CA SER A 339 -11.22 -1.62 -7.64
C SER A 339 -12.15 -2.81 -7.43
N SER A 340 -13.16 -2.97 -8.27
CA SER A 340 -14.07 -4.12 -8.15
C SER A 340 -13.34 -5.42 -8.50
N PHE A 341 -13.42 -6.40 -7.61
CA PHE A 341 -12.87 -7.73 -7.84
C PHE A 341 -13.60 -8.35 -9.05
N PRO A 342 -12.89 -8.82 -10.10
CA PRO A 342 -13.56 -9.29 -11.32
C PRO A 342 -14.36 -10.56 -11.07
N LEU A 343 -15.52 -10.68 -11.73
CA LEU A 343 -16.38 -11.87 -11.64
C LEU A 343 -15.63 -13.12 -12.16
N LEU A 344 -15.94 -14.28 -11.60
CA LEU A 344 -15.31 -15.55 -12.00
C LEU A 344 -15.37 -15.76 -13.51
N GLN A 345 -16.54 -15.51 -14.11
CA GLN A 345 -16.73 -15.65 -15.56
C GLN A 345 -15.79 -14.73 -16.36
N GLN A 346 -15.53 -13.52 -15.85
CA GLN A 346 -14.60 -12.57 -16.50
C GLN A 346 -13.16 -13.09 -16.45
N VAL A 347 -12.76 -13.67 -15.30
CA VAL A 347 -11.42 -14.24 -15.09
C VAL A 347 -11.21 -15.46 -16.03
N GLU A 348 -12.20 -16.36 -16.05
CA GLU A 348 -12.19 -17.55 -16.91
C GLU A 348 -12.12 -17.17 -18.39
N HIS A 349 -12.99 -16.23 -18.81
CA HIS A 349 -13.04 -15.74 -20.17
C HIS A 349 -11.70 -15.10 -20.58
N THR A 350 -11.13 -14.26 -19.71
CA THR A 350 -9.83 -13.62 -19.98
C THR A 350 -8.73 -14.67 -20.16
N LEU A 351 -8.72 -15.72 -19.33
CA LEU A 351 -7.73 -16.80 -19.45
C LEU A 351 -7.87 -17.54 -20.78
N GLN A 352 -9.09 -17.84 -21.23
CA GLN A 352 -9.34 -18.48 -22.52
C GLN A 352 -8.88 -17.57 -23.68
N CYS A 353 -9.17 -16.28 -23.59
CA CYS A 353 -8.71 -15.30 -24.57
C CYS A 353 -7.17 -15.25 -24.64
N LEU A 354 -6.48 -15.34 -23.50
CA LEU A 354 -5.01 -15.38 -23.42
C LEU A 354 -4.42 -16.60 -24.11
N TYR A 355 -5.00 -17.79 -23.89
CA TYR A 355 -4.57 -19.02 -24.56
C TYR A 355 -4.75 -18.89 -26.09
N ASN A 356 -5.84 -18.29 -26.52
CA ASN A 356 -6.12 -18.09 -27.95
C ASN A 356 -5.19 -17.03 -28.57
N TYR A 357 -4.93 -15.94 -27.85
CA TYR A 357 -4.05 -14.84 -28.27
C TYR A 357 -2.63 -15.34 -28.54
N HIS A 358 -2.11 -16.17 -27.64
CA HIS A 358 -0.76 -16.75 -27.77
C HIS A 358 -0.75 -18.09 -28.53
N GLN A 359 -1.91 -18.53 -29.07
CA GLN A 359 -2.07 -19.77 -29.85
C GLN A 359 -1.52 -21.00 -29.13
N ILE A 360 -1.78 -21.10 -27.83
CA ILE A 360 -1.28 -22.19 -27.00
C ILE A 360 -2.15 -23.44 -27.21
N ALA A 361 -1.54 -24.54 -27.62
CA ALA A 361 -2.22 -25.83 -27.77
C ALA A 361 -2.61 -26.40 -26.40
N PHE A 362 -3.60 -27.28 -26.37
CA PHE A 362 -3.96 -28.03 -25.15
C PHE A 362 -2.74 -28.82 -24.65
N THR A 363 -2.59 -28.91 -23.33
CA THR A 363 -1.48 -29.58 -22.63
C THR A 363 -0.10 -28.94 -22.90
N ALA A 364 -0.07 -27.69 -23.35
CA ALA A 364 1.15 -26.95 -23.64
C ALA A 364 1.19 -25.61 -22.90
N GLY A 365 2.27 -24.88 -23.06
CA GLY A 365 2.44 -23.50 -22.59
C GLY A 365 3.18 -23.35 -21.27
N LYS A 366 3.22 -24.38 -20.42
CA LYS A 366 3.86 -24.30 -19.10
C LYS A 366 5.34 -23.91 -19.20
N GLY A 367 5.74 -22.87 -18.47
CA GLY A 367 7.11 -22.37 -18.40
C GLY A 367 7.50 -21.48 -19.58
N ILE A 368 6.60 -21.28 -20.56
CA ILE A 368 6.91 -20.47 -21.74
C ILE A 368 6.47 -19.03 -21.50
N THR A 369 7.34 -18.09 -21.90
CA THR A 369 7.10 -16.65 -21.80
C THR A 369 6.73 -16.10 -23.16
N TYR A 370 5.64 -15.36 -23.20
CA TYR A 370 5.13 -14.71 -24.41
C TYR A 370 5.14 -13.20 -24.26
N PRO A 371 5.50 -12.45 -25.31
CA PRO A 371 5.29 -10.99 -25.29
C PRO A 371 3.79 -10.70 -25.21
N PHE A 372 3.42 -9.64 -24.49
CA PHE A 372 2.01 -9.36 -24.23
C PHE A 372 1.74 -7.85 -24.26
N ASP A 373 0.86 -7.45 -25.17
CA ASP A 373 0.33 -6.09 -25.22
C ASP A 373 -1.12 -6.13 -24.72
N ILE A 374 -1.35 -5.55 -23.56
CA ILE A 374 -2.68 -5.48 -22.91
C ILE A 374 -3.69 -4.77 -23.83
N LEU A 375 -3.30 -3.70 -24.49
CA LEU A 375 -4.21 -2.94 -25.37
C LEU A 375 -4.56 -3.67 -26.64
N UNK A 376 -3.71 -4.32 -27.05
CA UNK A 376 -3.87 -5.10 -28.12
C UNK A 376 -4.74 -6.17 -27.88
N PHE A 377 -4.44 -6.80 -26.90
CA PHE A 377 -5.26 -7.91 -26.42
C PHE A 377 -6.71 -7.47 -26.13
N ALA A 378 -6.88 -6.44 -25.32
CA ALA A 378 -8.20 -5.92 -24.96
C ALA A 378 -9.02 -5.54 -26.21
N HIS A 379 -8.40 -4.91 -27.20
CA HIS A 379 -9.04 -4.54 -28.46
C HIS A 379 -9.50 -5.78 -29.24
N ASN A 380 -8.60 -6.77 -29.38
CA ASN A 380 -8.87 -7.99 -30.17
C ASN A 380 -10.06 -8.79 -29.62
N PHE A 381 -10.21 -8.81 -28.31
CA PHE A 381 -11.26 -9.59 -27.62
C PHE A 381 -12.42 -8.72 -27.12
N LYS A 382 -12.45 -7.43 -27.48
CA LYS A 382 -13.49 -6.46 -27.09
C LYS A 382 -13.67 -6.37 -25.56
N LEU A 383 -12.55 -6.39 -24.84
CA LEU A 383 -12.52 -6.29 -23.37
C LEU A 383 -12.07 -4.88 -22.95
N SER A 384 -12.51 -4.45 -21.77
CA SER A 384 -11.95 -3.25 -21.14
C SER A 384 -10.51 -3.53 -20.70
N ALA A 385 -9.57 -2.64 -21.01
CA ALA A 385 -8.18 -2.79 -20.59
C ALA A 385 -8.06 -2.90 -19.06
N TRP A 386 -8.87 -2.15 -18.31
CA TRP A 386 -8.90 -2.22 -16.84
C TRP A 386 -9.43 -3.56 -16.34
N GLN A 387 -10.46 -4.10 -16.98
CA GLN A 387 -10.96 -5.44 -16.66
C GLN A 387 -9.86 -6.48 -16.88
N VAL A 388 -9.12 -6.39 -18.00
CA VAL A 388 -7.99 -7.29 -18.29
C VAL A 388 -6.94 -7.21 -17.18
N VAL A 389 -6.54 -6.00 -16.78
CA VAL A 389 -5.56 -5.80 -15.69
C VAL A 389 -6.03 -6.49 -14.40
N ASN A 390 -7.29 -6.28 -14.01
CA ASN A 390 -7.83 -6.87 -12.77
C ASN A 390 -7.89 -8.41 -12.87
N CYS A 391 -8.30 -8.95 -14.04
CA CYS A 391 -8.31 -10.40 -14.27
C CYS A 391 -6.89 -10.98 -14.23
N LEU A 392 -5.90 -10.29 -14.80
CA LEU A 392 -4.50 -10.72 -14.76
C LEU A 392 -3.95 -10.79 -13.33
N LYS A 393 -4.32 -9.83 -12.47
CA LYS A 393 -3.94 -9.85 -11.05
C LYS A 393 -4.51 -11.10 -10.35
N VAL A 394 -5.77 -11.41 -10.61
CA VAL A 394 -6.42 -12.61 -10.03
C VAL A 394 -5.76 -13.88 -10.58
N LEU A 395 -5.50 -13.97 -11.89
CA LEU A 395 -4.82 -15.11 -12.50
C LEU A 395 -3.39 -15.31 -11.96
N TYR A 396 -2.69 -14.21 -11.70
CA TYR A 396 -1.37 -14.23 -11.04
C TYR A 396 -1.49 -14.79 -9.61
N ALA A 397 -2.44 -14.28 -8.83
CA ALA A 397 -2.67 -14.74 -7.44
C ALA A 397 -3.08 -16.22 -7.38
N LEU A 398 -3.82 -16.69 -8.40
CA LEU A 398 -4.23 -18.11 -8.53
C LEU A 398 -3.11 -19.01 -9.09
N GLY A 399 -1.95 -18.44 -9.43
CA GLY A 399 -0.80 -19.19 -9.91
C GLY A 399 -0.95 -19.72 -11.33
N PHE A 400 -1.76 -19.10 -12.18
CA PHE A 400 -1.84 -19.44 -13.62
C PHE A 400 -0.75 -18.78 -14.42
N LEU A 401 -0.38 -17.56 -14.03
CA LEU A 401 0.53 -16.70 -14.77
C LEU A 401 1.60 -16.13 -13.85
N LYS A 402 2.75 -15.82 -14.43
CA LYS A 402 3.74 -14.92 -13.84
C LYS A 402 3.75 -13.65 -14.69
N LEU A 403 3.67 -12.51 -14.02
CA LEU A 403 3.67 -11.19 -14.65
C LEU A 403 4.98 -10.49 -14.30
N ASN A 404 5.58 -9.80 -15.24
CA ASN A 404 6.64 -8.86 -14.95
C ASN A 404 6.02 -7.68 -14.16
N GLU A 405 6.67 -7.17 -13.12
CA GLU A 405 6.15 -6.06 -12.28
C GLU A 405 5.70 -4.85 -13.12
N GLN A 406 6.33 -4.65 -14.27
CA GLN A 406 6.02 -3.57 -15.18
C GLN A 406 4.92 -3.91 -16.19
N SER A 407 4.49 -5.19 -16.26
CA SER A 407 3.59 -5.70 -17.31
C SER A 407 2.17 -5.13 -17.28
N LEU A 408 1.78 -4.48 -16.18
CA LEU A 408 0.41 -3.97 -16.01
C LEU A 408 0.31 -2.44 -16.18
N GLN A 409 1.37 -1.79 -16.65
CA GLN A 409 1.39 -0.34 -16.81
C GLN A 409 0.89 0.06 -18.20
N LEU A 410 -0.39 0.44 -18.28
CA LEU A 410 -1.01 0.91 -19.50
C LEU A 410 -0.53 2.32 -19.86
N PRO A 411 -0.26 2.61 -21.15
CA PRO A 411 -0.09 3.99 -21.60
C PRO A 411 -1.42 4.72 -21.42
N ARG A 412 -1.38 5.87 -20.76
CA ARG A 412 -2.60 6.61 -20.43
C ARG A 412 -2.33 8.10 -20.34
N ALA A 413 -3.37 8.90 -20.62
CA ALA A 413 -3.27 10.35 -20.53
C ALA A 413 -4.57 10.95 -19.99
N ARG A 414 -4.46 12.16 -19.41
CA ARG A 414 -5.59 13.01 -19.03
C ARG A 414 -5.21 14.47 -19.29
N PHE A 415 -6.20 15.31 -19.53
CA PHE A 415 -5.98 16.75 -19.60
C PHE A 415 -5.78 17.30 -18.19
N VAL A 416 -4.79 18.19 -18.03
CA VAL A 416 -4.47 18.81 -16.74
C VAL A 416 -4.84 20.31 -16.71
N VAL A 417 -5.28 20.83 -17.86
CA VAL A 417 -5.73 22.21 -18.02
C VAL A 417 -7.26 22.25 -18.07
N GLN A 418 -7.86 23.40 -17.79
CA GLN A 418 -9.30 23.61 -17.95
C GLN A 418 -9.66 23.76 -19.44
N GLN A 419 -10.95 23.65 -19.75
CA GLN A 419 -11.42 23.68 -21.15
C GLN A 419 -11.04 24.97 -21.87
N ASP A 420 -11.12 26.11 -21.19
CA ASP A 420 -10.76 27.43 -21.77
C ASP A 420 -9.26 27.53 -22.08
N GLU A 421 -8.42 27.01 -21.19
CA GLU A 421 -6.95 26.94 -21.38
C GLU A 421 -6.58 26.01 -22.53
N LEU A 422 -7.28 24.87 -22.64
CA LEU A 422 -7.10 23.93 -23.74
C LEU A 422 -7.49 24.60 -25.07
N TYR A 423 -8.63 25.30 -25.10
CA TYR A 423 -9.08 26.04 -26.30
C TYR A 423 -8.06 27.10 -26.72
N ALA A 424 -7.55 27.89 -25.76
CA ALA A 424 -6.51 28.89 -26.04
C ALA A 424 -5.24 28.25 -26.62
N TYR A 425 -4.83 27.09 -26.12
CA TYR A 425 -3.68 26.34 -26.63
C TYR A 425 -3.94 25.85 -28.06
N GLN A 426 -5.15 25.29 -28.34
CA GLN A 426 -5.52 24.80 -29.67
C GLN A 426 -5.48 25.90 -30.74
N VAL A 427 -5.94 27.11 -30.40
CA VAL A 427 -5.91 28.28 -31.31
C VAL A 427 -4.46 28.64 -31.70
N LYS A 428 -3.53 28.56 -30.75
CA LYS A 428 -2.11 28.89 -30.96
C LYS A 428 -1.35 27.78 -31.67
N HIS A 429 -1.75 26.50 -31.50
CA HIS A 429 -1.00 25.32 -31.94
C HIS A 429 -1.83 24.47 -32.89
N LYS A 430 -2.01 24.94 -34.12
CA LYS A 430 -2.86 24.29 -35.14
C LYS A 430 -2.49 22.83 -35.45
N VAL A 431 -1.22 22.47 -35.33
CA VAL A 431 -0.75 21.09 -35.57
C VAL A 431 -1.26 20.16 -34.46
N GLN A 432 -1.12 20.59 -33.21
CA GLN A 432 -1.57 19.84 -32.03
C GLN A 432 -3.10 19.81 -31.92
N ASP A 433 -3.80 20.81 -32.47
CA ASP A 433 -5.26 20.90 -32.43
C ASP A 433 -5.94 19.65 -32.99
N MET A 434 -5.44 19.15 -34.15
CA MET A 434 -5.98 17.93 -34.78
C MET A 434 -5.84 16.72 -33.84
N PHE A 435 -4.69 16.60 -33.18
CA PHE A 435 -4.42 15.48 -32.26
C PHE A 435 -5.24 15.60 -30.98
N ILE A 436 -5.37 16.79 -30.42
CA ILE A 436 -6.21 17.07 -29.23
C ILE A 436 -7.67 16.71 -29.54
N LYS A 437 -8.20 17.10 -30.70
CA LYS A 437 -9.56 16.76 -31.13
C LYS A 437 -9.74 15.24 -31.30
N LEU A 438 -8.72 14.55 -31.80
CA LEU A 438 -8.74 13.09 -31.90
C LEU A 438 -8.85 12.46 -30.50
N LEU A 439 -8.06 12.91 -29.54
CA LEU A 439 -8.10 12.42 -28.14
C LEU A 439 -9.49 12.64 -27.54
N LEU A 440 -10.03 13.87 -27.66
CA LEU A 440 -11.34 14.23 -27.09
C LEU A 440 -12.49 13.40 -27.68
N ARG A 441 -12.41 13.06 -28.98
CA ARG A 441 -13.42 12.22 -29.67
C ARG A 441 -13.28 10.74 -29.37
N SER A 442 -12.05 10.30 -29.06
CA SER A 442 -11.76 8.88 -28.84
C SER A 442 -11.99 8.46 -27.39
N TYR A 443 -11.84 9.37 -26.46
CA TYR A 443 -11.86 9.07 -25.02
C TYR A 443 -12.70 10.08 -24.26
N GLY A 444 -13.83 9.63 -23.74
CA GLY A 444 -14.68 10.47 -22.85
C GLY A 444 -14.03 10.63 -21.48
N GLY A 445 -14.27 11.77 -20.84
CA GLY A 445 -13.89 12.00 -19.45
C GLY A 445 -12.40 12.27 -19.20
N MET A 446 -11.61 12.55 -20.23
CA MET A 446 -10.16 12.81 -20.08
C MET A 446 -9.81 14.02 -19.22
N PHE A 447 -10.76 14.89 -18.90
CA PHE A 447 -10.56 15.99 -17.95
C PHE A 447 -10.65 15.51 -16.50
N ASP A 448 -11.37 14.43 -16.26
CA ASP A 448 -11.67 13.94 -14.92
C ASP A 448 -10.80 12.74 -14.53
N HIS A 449 -10.47 11.88 -15.49
CA HIS A 449 -9.71 10.66 -15.24
C HIS A 449 -8.76 10.30 -16.39
N TYR A 450 -7.80 9.42 -16.12
CA TYR A 450 -6.90 8.92 -17.13
C TYR A 450 -7.63 7.98 -18.08
N ALA A 451 -7.51 8.25 -19.38
CA ALA A 451 -7.93 7.31 -20.43
C ALA A 451 -6.74 6.43 -20.83
N ALA A 452 -6.93 5.12 -20.87
CA ALA A 452 -5.94 4.18 -21.41
C ALA A 452 -5.89 4.37 -22.94
N LEU A 453 -4.70 4.63 -23.47
CA LEU A 453 -4.51 4.98 -24.88
C LEU A 453 -4.24 3.74 -25.73
N ASN A 454 -5.05 3.52 -26.76
CA ASN A 454 -4.82 2.49 -27.78
C ASN A 454 -4.04 3.09 -28.96
N PHE A 455 -2.72 2.91 -28.95
CA PHE A 455 -1.84 3.47 -29.99
C PHE A 455 -2.16 2.94 -31.39
N GLY A 456 -2.55 1.68 -31.50
CA GLY A 456 -2.91 1.08 -32.80
C GLY A 456 -4.11 1.77 -33.43
N ASP A 457 -5.14 2.04 -32.63
CA ASP A 457 -6.37 2.72 -33.07
C ASP A 457 -6.11 4.19 -33.42
N LEU A 458 -5.38 4.89 -32.53
CA LEU A 458 -5.01 6.29 -32.73
C LEU A 458 -4.16 6.47 -33.99
N ALA A 459 -3.18 5.57 -34.23
CA ALA A 459 -2.29 5.60 -35.37
C ALA A 459 -3.08 5.44 -36.69
N LYS A 460 -4.05 4.51 -36.72
CA LYS A 460 -4.95 4.29 -37.87
C LYS A 460 -5.78 5.55 -38.15
N ARG A 461 -6.37 6.15 -37.13
CA ARG A 461 -7.24 7.35 -37.28
C ARG A 461 -6.44 8.59 -37.68
N GLN A 462 -5.21 8.74 -37.14
CA GLN A 462 -4.33 9.88 -37.46
C GLN A 462 -3.51 9.66 -38.73
N LYS A 463 -3.47 8.42 -39.28
CA LYS A 463 -2.66 8.00 -40.42
C LYS A 463 -1.17 8.31 -40.20
N CYS A 464 -0.64 7.97 -39.01
CA CYS A 464 0.74 8.22 -38.62
C CYS A 464 1.33 6.99 -37.90
N SER A 465 2.63 7.01 -37.62
CA SER A 465 3.29 5.93 -36.89
C SER A 465 3.03 6.04 -35.38
N ILE A 466 3.18 4.93 -34.65
CA ILE A 466 3.11 4.91 -33.18
C ILE A 466 4.18 5.83 -32.58
N SER A 467 5.35 5.88 -33.21
CA SER A 467 6.45 6.77 -32.76
C SER A 467 6.07 8.25 -32.86
N ASP A 468 5.34 8.61 -33.91
CA ASP A 468 4.85 10.00 -34.06
C ASP A 468 3.81 10.33 -32.99
N LEU A 469 2.91 9.39 -32.68
CA LEU A 469 1.93 9.57 -31.60
C LEU A 469 2.61 9.77 -30.23
N LYS A 470 3.61 8.94 -29.94
CA LYS A 470 4.37 9.05 -28.67
C LYS A 470 5.07 10.41 -28.59
N ARG A 471 5.62 10.90 -29.71
CA ARG A 471 6.26 12.21 -29.79
C ARG A 471 5.26 13.35 -29.54
N GLU A 472 4.07 13.27 -30.14
CA GLU A 472 3.00 14.27 -29.92
C GLU A 472 2.51 14.27 -28.48
N LEU A 473 2.32 13.07 -27.87
CA LEU A 473 1.92 12.95 -26.45
C LEU A 473 2.99 13.55 -25.53
N LYS A 474 4.27 13.24 -25.80
CA LYS A 474 5.37 13.82 -25.01
C LYS A 474 5.43 15.33 -25.15
N LYS A 475 5.14 15.86 -26.34
CA LYS A 475 5.10 17.31 -26.57
C LYS A 475 3.96 17.96 -25.75
N LEU A 476 2.74 17.43 -25.83
CA LEU A 476 1.60 17.93 -25.05
C LEU A 476 1.86 17.84 -23.53
N ASN A 477 2.57 16.79 -23.11
CA ASN A 477 2.97 16.61 -21.71
C ASN A 477 3.97 17.68 -21.27
N ASN A 478 4.98 17.95 -22.11
CA ASN A 478 6.01 18.97 -21.83
C ASN A 478 5.42 20.39 -21.83
N ASP A 479 4.41 20.62 -22.68
CA ASP A 479 3.70 21.89 -22.76
C ASP A 479 2.69 22.06 -21.60
N GLY A 480 2.54 21.04 -20.72
CA GLY A 480 1.66 21.09 -19.58
C GLY A 480 0.17 20.99 -19.90
N ILE A 481 -0.19 20.45 -21.06
CA ILE A 481 -1.58 20.31 -21.52
C ILE A 481 -2.18 18.99 -21.04
N ILE A 482 -1.39 17.93 -21.08
CA ILE A 482 -1.81 16.60 -20.59
C ILE A 482 -0.80 16.08 -19.56
N ASP A 483 -1.25 15.15 -18.74
CA ASP A 483 -0.39 14.29 -17.94
C ASP A 483 -0.36 12.93 -18.62
N TYR A 484 0.79 12.60 -19.24
CA TYR A 484 0.96 11.40 -20.06
C TYR A 484 1.88 10.42 -19.37
N ILE A 485 1.40 9.22 -19.15
CA ILE A 485 2.16 8.11 -18.58
C ILE A 485 2.44 7.11 -19.70
N GLU A 486 3.72 6.99 -20.03
CA GLU A 486 4.16 6.03 -21.05
C GLU A 486 4.00 4.60 -20.53
N GLY A 487 3.30 3.77 -21.28
CA GLY A 487 3.21 2.34 -20.97
C GLY A 487 4.52 1.64 -21.32
N ASN A 488 4.71 0.44 -20.79
CA ASN A 488 5.92 -0.34 -21.02
C ASN A 488 5.78 -1.21 -22.28
N ASP A 489 6.70 -1.07 -23.21
CA ASP A 489 6.74 -1.84 -24.47
C ASP A 489 7.31 -3.26 -24.26
N GLY A 490 7.78 -3.61 -23.07
CA GLY A 490 8.42 -4.91 -22.77
C GLY A 490 7.57 -5.86 -21.92
N ASN A 491 6.25 -5.75 -21.99
CA ASN A 491 5.36 -6.59 -21.20
C ASN A 491 5.43 -8.05 -21.66
N SER A 492 5.43 -8.97 -20.70
CA SER A 492 5.42 -10.41 -20.99
C SER A 492 4.64 -11.18 -19.93
N ILE A 493 4.08 -12.30 -20.37
CA ILE A 493 3.36 -13.25 -19.51
C ILE A 493 4.05 -14.61 -19.62
N THR A 494 4.37 -15.22 -18.48
CA THR A 494 4.84 -16.60 -18.40
C THR A 494 3.71 -17.46 -17.85
N TYR A 495 3.36 -18.54 -18.56
CA TYR A 495 2.34 -19.48 -18.09
C TYR A 495 2.96 -20.43 -17.07
N LEU A 496 2.36 -20.54 -15.89
CA LEU A 496 2.82 -21.45 -14.83
C LEU A 496 2.14 -22.82 -14.91
N LYS A 497 1.02 -22.91 -15.62
CA LYS A 497 0.23 -24.14 -15.82
C LYS A 497 0.05 -24.40 -17.33
N GLU A 498 -0.13 -25.66 -17.67
CA GLU A 498 -0.49 -26.08 -19.04
C GLU A 498 -1.93 -25.65 -19.36
N ARG A 499 -2.24 -25.41 -20.63
CA ARG A 499 -3.63 -25.19 -21.06
C ARG A 499 -4.40 -26.51 -20.86
N PRO A 500 -5.42 -26.55 -20.00
CA PRO A 500 -6.14 -27.81 -19.75
C PRO A 500 -7.04 -28.19 -20.94
N THR A 501 -7.23 -29.49 -21.14
CA THR A 501 -8.13 -30.02 -22.18
C THR A 501 -9.60 -29.75 -21.85
N LYS A 502 -9.95 -29.77 -20.58
CA LYS A 502 -11.27 -29.36 -20.06
C LYS A 502 -11.08 -28.11 -19.21
N ALA A 503 -11.98 -27.16 -19.33
CA ALA A 503 -11.93 -25.96 -18.52
C ALA A 503 -12.05 -26.35 -17.04
N TYR A 504 -10.95 -26.22 -16.32
CA TYR A 504 -10.91 -26.41 -14.87
C TYR A 504 -10.41 -25.11 -14.24
N PHE A 505 -11.22 -24.59 -13.36
CA PHE A 505 -10.87 -23.41 -12.60
C PHE A 505 -11.12 -23.69 -11.12
N ASP A 506 -10.13 -23.42 -10.28
CA ASP A 506 -10.26 -23.63 -8.84
C ASP A 506 -11.18 -22.56 -8.24
N LYS A 507 -12.49 -22.84 -8.32
CA LYS A 507 -13.54 -21.96 -7.83
C LYS A 507 -13.37 -21.67 -6.33
N LYS A 508 -12.96 -22.67 -5.55
CA LYS A 508 -12.78 -22.52 -4.10
C LYS A 508 -11.69 -21.49 -3.81
N HIS A 509 -10.56 -21.57 -4.51
CA HIS A 509 -9.43 -20.63 -4.35
C HIS A 509 -9.83 -19.21 -4.79
N TYR A 510 -10.54 -19.08 -5.92
CA TYR A 510 -11.06 -17.79 -6.39
C TYR A 510 -12.00 -17.16 -5.34
N LEU A 511 -12.96 -17.92 -4.81
CA LEU A 511 -13.91 -17.42 -3.81
C LEU A 511 -13.18 -16.95 -2.55
N SER A 512 -12.17 -17.70 -2.10
CA SER A 512 -11.34 -17.33 -0.95
C SER A 512 -10.66 -15.97 -1.16
N LEU A 513 -10.12 -15.71 -2.35
CA LEU A 513 -9.47 -14.43 -2.68
C LEU A 513 -10.50 -13.29 -2.70
N ARG A 514 -11.67 -13.52 -3.30
CA ARG A 514 -12.75 -12.52 -3.37
C ARG A 514 -13.26 -12.17 -1.98
N ASP A 515 -13.63 -13.16 -1.20
CA ASP A 515 -14.22 -12.99 0.14
C ASP A 515 -13.26 -12.22 1.06
N LYS A 516 -11.97 -12.48 0.91
CA LYS A 516 -10.92 -11.77 1.64
C LYS A 516 -10.85 -10.28 1.27
N GLU A 517 -10.91 -9.95 -0.02
CA GLU A 517 -10.90 -8.55 -0.47
C GLU A 517 -12.13 -7.80 0.02
N GLU A 518 -13.30 -8.47 -0.06
CA GLU A 518 -14.56 -7.92 0.46
C GLU A 518 -14.47 -7.69 1.98
N TYR A 519 -13.97 -8.67 2.73
CA TYR A 519 -13.80 -8.55 4.19
C TYR A 519 -12.92 -7.36 4.57
N ARG A 520 -11.80 -7.13 3.87
CA ARG A 520 -10.91 -5.98 4.13
C ARG A 520 -11.62 -4.66 3.92
N LYS A 521 -12.35 -4.54 2.81
CA LYS A 521 -13.13 -3.33 2.49
C LYS A 521 -14.21 -3.07 3.53
N GLU A 522 -14.95 -4.10 3.90
CA GLU A 522 -15.99 -4.02 4.93
C GLU A 522 -15.40 -3.62 6.28
N TYR A 523 -14.23 -4.16 6.63
CA TYR A 523 -13.57 -3.82 7.89
C TYR A 523 -13.17 -2.34 7.94
N MET A 524 -12.66 -1.79 6.82
CA MET A 524 -12.34 -0.36 6.75
C MET A 524 -13.58 0.53 6.74
N LEU A 525 -14.68 0.08 6.11
CA LEU A 525 -16.00 0.74 6.22
C LEU A 525 -16.46 0.77 7.68
N GLY A 526 -16.35 -0.37 8.35
CA GLY A 526 -16.64 -0.48 9.79
C GLY A 526 -15.80 0.49 10.62
N TYR A 527 -14.50 0.57 10.36
CA TYR A 527 -13.60 1.50 11.05
C TYR A 527 -14.04 2.96 10.88
N GLU A 528 -14.42 3.34 9.66
CA GLU A 528 -14.88 4.70 9.35
C GLU A 528 -16.17 5.04 10.10
N SER A 529 -17.08 4.06 10.23
CA SER A 529 -18.42 4.24 10.82
C SER A 529 -18.48 4.05 12.34
N ILE A 530 -17.37 3.71 13.01
CA ILE A 530 -17.34 3.53 14.48
C ILE A 530 -17.83 4.81 15.18
N ASP A 531 -18.71 4.61 16.15
CA ASP A 531 -19.23 5.67 17.02
C ASP A 531 -19.06 5.37 18.51
N VAL A 532 -18.82 4.12 18.90
CA VAL A 532 -18.74 3.70 20.31
C VAL A 532 -17.47 2.93 20.67
N THR A 533 -16.88 2.20 19.74
CA THR A 533 -15.70 1.36 19.99
C THR A 533 -14.42 2.19 19.88
N CYS A 534 -13.48 1.99 20.80
CA CYS A 534 -12.15 2.61 20.72
C CYS A 534 -11.49 2.26 19.37
N ARG A 535 -11.07 3.28 18.60
CA ARG A 535 -10.51 3.07 17.26
C ARG A 535 -9.24 2.22 17.27
N GLU A 536 -8.38 2.43 18.25
CA GLU A 536 -7.17 1.61 18.39
C GLU A 536 -7.54 0.14 18.62
N ASN A 537 -8.47 -0.12 19.55
CA ASN A 537 -8.90 -1.50 19.84
C ASN A 537 -9.52 -2.17 18.60
N TYR A 538 -10.31 -1.44 17.82
CA TYR A 538 -10.88 -1.95 16.58
C TYR A 538 -9.77 -2.40 15.61
N LEU A 539 -8.73 -1.57 15.42
CA LEU A 539 -7.60 -1.94 14.57
C LEU A 539 -6.82 -3.13 15.12
N LEU A 540 -6.59 -3.16 16.43
CA LEU A 540 -5.87 -4.26 17.10
C LEU A 540 -6.61 -5.59 16.94
N GLN A 541 -7.94 -5.59 17.02
CA GLN A 541 -8.78 -6.78 16.83
C GLN A 541 -8.55 -7.42 15.46
N TYR A 542 -8.36 -6.61 14.42
CA TYR A 542 -8.04 -7.12 13.08
C TYR A 542 -6.77 -7.98 13.08
N PHE A 543 -5.76 -7.58 13.85
CA PHE A 543 -4.49 -8.30 13.97
C PHE A 543 -4.49 -9.36 15.08
N GLY A 544 -5.68 -9.67 15.62
CA GLY A 544 -5.84 -10.72 16.65
C GLY A 544 -5.42 -10.29 18.04
N GLU A 545 -5.33 -8.98 18.32
CA GLU A 545 -5.05 -8.46 19.67
C GLU A 545 -6.31 -7.88 20.29
N THR A 546 -6.47 -8.15 21.58
CA THR A 546 -7.54 -7.54 22.38
C THR A 546 -6.93 -6.81 23.56
N LYS A 547 -7.43 -5.61 23.84
CA LYS A 547 -7.07 -4.85 25.05
C LYS A 547 -8.29 -4.71 25.94
N GLU A 548 -8.08 -4.85 27.24
CA GLU A 548 -9.12 -4.66 28.25
C GLU A 548 -9.44 -3.18 28.49
N TYR A 549 -8.58 -2.27 28.06
CA TYR A 549 -8.72 -0.83 28.27
C TYR A 549 -8.77 -0.07 26.93
N THR A 550 -9.38 1.10 26.96
CA THR A 550 -9.47 2.00 25.81
C THR A 550 -8.21 2.88 25.71
N CYS A 551 -7.88 3.36 24.52
CA CYS A 551 -6.65 4.17 24.31
C CYS A 551 -6.70 5.54 24.99
N GLY A 552 -7.89 6.06 25.31
CA GLY A 552 -8.07 7.35 25.99
C GLY A 552 -7.83 8.59 25.13
N LYS A 553 -7.46 8.43 23.84
CA LYS A 553 -6.99 9.56 23.00
C LYS A 553 -7.57 9.60 21.58
N CYS A 554 -8.25 8.57 21.13
CA CYS A 554 -9.00 8.63 19.88
C CYS A 554 -10.24 9.53 20.04
N ASP A 555 -10.87 9.92 18.95
CA ASP A 555 -12.06 10.79 18.95
C ASP A 555 -13.16 10.22 19.88
N VAL A 556 -13.42 8.92 19.80
CA VAL A 556 -14.42 8.22 20.62
C VAL A 556 -14.05 8.32 22.12
N CYS A 557 -12.80 8.01 22.46
CA CYS A 557 -12.33 8.04 23.87
C CYS A 557 -12.29 9.48 24.43
N ARG A 558 -11.92 10.46 23.58
CA ARG A 558 -11.92 11.89 23.97
C ARG A 558 -13.31 12.39 24.27
N LEU A 559 -14.31 11.94 23.51
CA LEU A 559 -15.71 12.23 23.80
C LEU A 559 -16.10 11.72 25.19
N ALA A 560 -15.77 10.44 25.47
CA ALA A 560 -16.07 9.83 26.77
C ALA A 560 -15.48 10.64 27.94
N LYS A 561 -14.25 11.14 27.78
CA LYS A 561 -13.60 11.99 28.82
C LYS A 561 -14.27 13.35 28.99
N LYS A 562 -14.69 13.99 27.88
CA LYS A 562 -15.32 15.34 27.91
C LYS A 562 -16.67 15.34 28.62
N VAL A 563 -17.38 14.22 28.58
CA VAL A 563 -18.74 14.10 29.14
C VAL A 563 -18.71 13.83 30.65
N ASN A 564 -17.52 13.62 31.26
CA ASN A 564 -17.36 13.35 32.68
C ASN A 564 -18.23 12.16 33.19
N SER A 565 -18.48 11.19 32.32
CA SER A 565 -19.28 10.01 32.63
C SER A 565 -18.40 8.78 32.74
N THR A 566 -18.81 7.82 33.50
CA THR A 566 -18.26 6.48 33.40
C THR A 566 -18.36 6.03 31.94
N GLY A 567 -17.23 5.72 31.32
CA GLY A 567 -17.15 5.44 29.87
C GLY A 567 -18.11 4.39 29.35
N ASP A 568 -18.65 3.57 30.24
CA ASP A 568 -19.59 2.48 29.93
C ASP A 568 -21.01 2.97 29.57
N GLN A 569 -21.36 4.21 29.88
CA GLN A 569 -22.72 4.74 29.69
C GLN A 569 -22.93 5.46 28.35
N ILE A 570 -21.87 6.02 27.76
CA ILE A 570 -21.97 6.78 26.50
C ILE A 570 -22.46 5.91 25.32
N PRO A 571 -21.97 4.69 25.14
CA PRO A 571 -22.49 3.81 24.07
C PRO A 571 -24.00 3.62 24.17
N LEU A 572 -24.53 3.47 25.39
CA LEU A 572 -25.97 3.31 25.64
C LEU A 572 -26.73 4.60 25.26
N ILE A 573 -26.18 5.78 25.56
CA ILE A 573 -26.77 7.07 25.19
C ILE A 573 -26.82 7.18 23.66
N ILE A 574 -25.69 6.91 22.98
CA ILE A 574 -25.59 7.01 21.51
C ILE A 574 -26.56 6.03 20.85
N GLU A 575 -26.58 4.77 21.29
CA GLU A 575 -27.47 3.74 20.76
C GLU A 575 -28.94 4.12 20.91
N LYS A 576 -29.31 4.64 22.08
CA LYS A 576 -30.69 5.05 22.36
C LYS A 576 -31.09 6.27 21.51
N ILE A 577 -30.20 7.26 21.34
CA ILE A 577 -30.41 8.41 20.44
C ILE A 577 -30.59 7.90 19.00
N LYS A 578 -29.71 7.04 18.54
CA LYS A 578 -29.74 6.45 17.20
C LYS A 578 -31.08 5.77 16.94
N LYS A 579 -31.49 4.83 17.80
CA LYS A 579 -32.77 4.12 17.68
C LYS A 579 -33.99 5.07 17.64
N SER A 580 -33.92 6.14 18.41
CA SER A 580 -35.06 7.05 18.58
C SER A 580 -35.15 8.11 17.46
N THR A 581 -34.00 8.48 16.85
CA THR A 581 -33.94 9.51 15.83
C THR A 581 -33.77 8.95 14.40
N THR A 582 -33.62 7.62 14.26
CA THR A 582 -33.61 6.98 12.93
C THR A 582 -35.04 7.03 12.37
N ASN A 583 -35.20 7.68 11.22
CA ASN A 583 -36.49 7.88 10.54
C ASN A 583 -37.50 8.70 11.33
N LYS A 584 -37.05 9.43 12.35
CA LYS A 584 -37.91 10.35 13.15
C LYS A 584 -37.16 11.63 13.46
N ASN A 585 -37.88 12.73 13.48
CA ASN A 585 -37.34 14.03 13.88
C ASN A 585 -37.76 14.29 15.34
N LEU A 586 -36.78 14.42 16.23
CA LEU A 586 -37.05 14.67 17.66
C LEU A 586 -36.40 15.99 18.10
N GLU A 587 -37.10 16.76 18.91
CA GLU A 587 -36.55 17.96 19.54
C GLU A 587 -35.54 17.57 20.64
N LEU A 588 -34.64 18.49 20.98
CA LEU A 588 -33.63 18.25 22.02
C LEU A 588 -34.28 17.90 23.38
N SER A 589 -35.35 18.59 23.72
CA SER A 589 -36.12 18.32 24.96
C SER A 589 -36.66 16.89 25.00
N ALA A 590 -37.17 16.40 23.86
CA ALA A 590 -37.66 15.03 23.76
C ALA A 590 -36.51 14.00 23.86
N ILE A 591 -35.36 14.30 23.24
CA ILE A 591 -34.16 13.45 23.36
C ILE A 591 -33.71 13.39 24.83
N VAL A 592 -33.59 14.54 25.49
CA VAL A 592 -33.16 14.62 26.89
C VAL A 592 -34.13 13.84 27.81
N SER A 593 -35.44 13.99 27.61
CA SER A 593 -36.45 13.36 28.46
C SER A 593 -36.44 11.82 28.41
N MET A 594 -35.86 11.24 27.37
CA MET A 594 -35.73 9.76 27.25
C MET A 594 -34.68 9.18 28.23
N PHE A 595 -33.87 10.03 28.86
CA PHE A 595 -32.73 9.59 29.68
C PHE A 595 -32.87 10.01 31.14
N GLY A 596 -33.94 9.60 31.79
CA GLY A 596 -34.25 9.98 33.18
C GLY A 596 -33.18 9.66 34.24
N THR A 597 -32.21 8.83 33.90
CA THR A 597 -31.12 8.42 34.84
C THR A 597 -29.78 9.13 34.55
N PHE A 598 -29.71 9.96 33.50
CA PHE A 598 -28.49 10.62 33.07
C PHE A 598 -28.60 12.14 33.26
N GLU A 599 -27.47 12.80 33.54
CA GLU A 599 -27.45 14.26 33.63
C GLU A 599 -27.73 14.89 32.27
N GLU A 600 -28.60 15.87 32.24
CA GLU A 600 -28.98 16.61 31.01
C GLU A 600 -27.74 17.12 30.25
N LYS A 601 -26.74 17.65 30.98
CA LYS A 601 -25.49 18.17 30.41
C LYS A 601 -24.72 17.09 29.61
N GLN A 602 -24.76 15.84 30.08
CA GLN A 602 -24.10 14.72 29.41
C GLN A 602 -24.79 14.40 28.06
N ILE A 603 -26.12 14.37 28.07
CA ILE A 603 -26.91 14.08 26.86
C ILE A 603 -26.70 15.19 25.83
N ILE A 604 -26.72 16.45 26.25
CA ILE A 604 -26.50 17.62 25.36
C ILE A 604 -25.09 17.56 24.77
N ALA A 605 -24.07 17.19 25.55
CA ALA A 605 -22.69 17.07 25.05
C ALA A 605 -22.57 15.96 24.00
N VAL A 606 -23.27 14.81 24.20
CA VAL A 606 -23.30 13.71 23.24
C VAL A 606 -24.03 14.16 21.94
N VAL A 607 -25.18 14.82 22.06
CA VAL A 607 -25.95 15.33 20.90
C VAL A 607 -25.08 16.33 20.10
N LYS A 608 -24.40 17.24 20.79
CA LYS A 608 -23.50 18.22 20.17
C LYS A 608 -22.36 17.52 19.42
N TRP A 609 -21.74 16.51 20.04
CA TRP A 609 -20.69 15.73 19.40
C TRP A 609 -21.22 14.98 18.16
N LEU A 610 -22.42 14.37 18.28
CA LEU A 610 -23.05 13.66 17.16
C LEU A 610 -23.36 14.62 15.97
N LEU A 611 -23.69 15.87 16.25
CA LEU A 611 -23.87 16.91 15.24
C LEU A 611 -22.54 17.30 14.59
N GLU A 612 -21.53 17.60 15.41
CA GLU A 612 -20.20 18.02 14.95
C GLU A 612 -19.54 16.94 14.08
N ASN A 613 -19.86 15.66 14.35
CA ASN A 613 -19.34 14.50 13.60
C ASN A 613 -20.35 13.98 12.56
N GLN A 614 -21.44 14.72 12.31
CA GLN A 614 -22.41 14.45 11.24
C GLN A 614 -23.17 13.12 11.37
N TYR A 615 -23.26 12.56 12.56
CA TYR A 615 -24.17 11.42 12.84
C TYR A 615 -25.63 11.85 12.92
N LEU A 616 -25.86 13.08 13.42
CA LEU A 616 -27.16 13.72 13.47
C LEU A 616 -27.19 14.91 12.51
N THR A 617 -28.35 15.17 11.95
CA THR A 617 -28.67 16.39 11.21
C THR A 617 -29.69 17.17 12.00
N LYS A 618 -29.51 18.50 12.11
CA LYS A 618 -30.48 19.40 12.68
C LYS A 618 -31.29 20.02 11.55
N ILE A 619 -32.61 19.83 11.59
CA ILE A 619 -33.57 20.42 10.65
C ILE A 619 -34.55 21.25 11.51
N ASN A 620 -34.46 22.57 11.37
CA ASN A 620 -35.17 23.53 12.24
C ASN A 620 -34.75 23.29 13.71
N GLN A 621 -35.68 22.87 14.59
CA GLN A 621 -35.40 22.61 16.01
C GLN A 621 -35.32 21.11 16.32
N SER A 622 -35.41 20.26 15.30
CA SER A 622 -35.43 18.80 15.48
C SER A 622 -34.15 18.13 14.97
N TYR A 623 -33.83 16.98 15.53
CA TYR A 623 -32.65 16.18 15.24
C TYR A 623 -33.07 14.82 14.66
N THR A 624 -32.41 14.39 13.60
CA THR A 624 -32.65 13.10 12.97
C THR A 624 -31.30 12.40 12.73
N TRP A 625 -31.29 11.08 12.89
CA TRP A 625 -30.09 10.29 12.60
C TRP A 625 -29.89 10.23 11.10
N LYS A 626 -28.68 10.51 10.67
CA LYS A 626 -28.30 10.42 9.26
C LYS A 626 -28.21 8.95 8.88
N THR A 627 -29.26 8.40 8.32
CA THR A 627 -29.18 7.07 7.68
C THR A 627 -28.41 7.25 6.37
N ASN A 628 -27.32 6.53 6.22
CA ASN A 628 -26.70 6.38 4.92
C ASN A 628 -27.76 5.79 3.99
N GLN A 629 -28.27 6.58 3.07
CA GLN A 629 -29.02 6.02 1.96
C GLN A 629 -28.02 5.17 1.18
N ALA A 630 -28.27 3.86 1.09
CA ALA A 630 -27.46 2.89 0.39
C ALA A 630 -27.25 3.27 -1.09
#